data_d9f7e7c7647a35fa08259af4aa9a6451
#
_entry.id   d9f7e7c7647a35fa08259af4aa9a6451
#
_cell.length_a   1.000
_cell.length_b   1.000
_cell.length_c   1.000
_cell.angle_alpha   90.00
_cell.angle_beta   90.00
_cell.angle_gamma   90.00
#
_symmetry.space_group_name_H-M   'P 1'
#
loop_
_entity.id
_entity.type
_entity.pdbx_description
1 polymer ?
#
loop_
_entity_poly.entity_id
_entity_poly.type
_entity_poly.pdbx_seq_one_letter_code
_entity_poly.pdbx_strand_id
1 'polypeptide(L)'
;MWIKICGIRDYETAEAVAECGPQAIGLNFYEKSPRFVAPQLATEIVVRLPREVEPVGVFVNHSVDEIQTICRRCDIGIVQLHGDEPPEVVAALSQFRVIRAFRVGAEGLGEITSYLQRCRRLDTLPWACLVDARVEGTYGGTGQAAPWELIRRDYNFAGWPPLILAGGLQPDNVSAAIKAVRPWGVDVAGGVESAVACKDISLVRKFVESARNAALSQ
;
A
#
# COMPACT_ATOMS: atom_id res chain seq x y z
N MET A 1 -8.13 -11.31 4.45
CA MET A 1 -6.99 -10.36 4.49
C MET A 1 -6.93 -9.61 3.19
N TRP A 2 -6.78 -8.30 3.22
CA TRP A 2 -6.59 -7.48 2.01
C TRP A 2 -5.12 -7.51 1.59
N ILE A 3 -4.82 -7.84 0.33
CA ILE A 3 -3.47 -8.00 -0.20
C ILE A 3 -3.33 -7.11 -1.42
N LYS A 4 -2.32 -6.23 -1.44
CA LYS A 4 -2.01 -5.35 -2.57
C LYS A 4 -0.63 -5.67 -3.14
N ILE A 5 -0.55 -5.74 -4.47
CA ILE A 5 0.71 -5.83 -5.21
C ILE A 5 0.95 -4.47 -5.89
N CYS A 6 1.95 -3.74 -5.43
CA CYS A 6 2.18 -2.36 -5.83
C CYS A 6 3.24 -2.23 -6.93
N GLY A 7 3.07 -1.25 -7.83
CA GLY A 7 4.03 -0.91 -8.87
C GLY A 7 3.89 -1.74 -10.15
N ILE A 8 2.65 -1.94 -10.57
CA ILE A 8 2.30 -2.54 -11.87
C ILE A 8 2.44 -1.48 -12.95
N ARG A 9 3.01 -1.85 -14.11
CA ARG A 9 3.37 -0.91 -15.17
C ARG A 9 2.83 -1.26 -16.55
N ASP A 10 2.37 -2.48 -16.75
CA ASP A 10 1.85 -2.98 -18.03
C ASP A 10 0.71 -3.97 -17.79
N TYR A 11 -0.03 -4.23 -18.86
CA TYR A 11 -1.22 -5.09 -18.81
C TYR A 11 -0.87 -6.56 -18.55
N GLU A 12 0.15 -7.07 -19.22
CA GLU A 12 0.55 -8.48 -19.11
C GLU A 12 0.93 -8.84 -17.68
N THR A 13 1.68 -7.94 -17.03
CA THR A 13 2.00 -8.07 -15.60
C THR A 13 0.75 -7.95 -14.73
N ALA A 14 -0.18 -7.02 -15.04
CA ALA A 14 -1.41 -6.84 -14.28
C ALA A 14 -2.29 -8.09 -14.32
N GLU A 15 -2.46 -8.70 -15.51
CA GLU A 15 -3.22 -9.93 -15.71
C GLU A 15 -2.62 -11.10 -14.92
N ALA A 16 -1.32 -11.34 -15.08
CA ALA A 16 -0.62 -12.42 -14.39
C ALA A 16 -0.64 -12.26 -12.85
N VAL A 17 -0.56 -11.01 -12.36
CA VAL A 17 -0.69 -10.69 -10.93
C VAL A 17 -2.13 -10.92 -10.47
N ALA A 18 -3.14 -10.51 -11.25
CA ALA A 18 -4.55 -10.72 -10.92
C ALA A 18 -4.90 -12.21 -10.78
N GLU A 19 -4.32 -13.08 -11.62
CA GLU A 19 -4.48 -14.54 -11.53
C GLU A 19 -3.92 -15.13 -10.22
N CYS A 20 -2.97 -14.46 -9.58
CA CYS A 20 -2.51 -14.85 -8.24
C CYS A 20 -3.53 -14.51 -7.13
N GLY A 21 -4.54 -13.70 -7.45
CA GLY A 21 -5.71 -13.40 -6.63
C GLY A 21 -5.53 -12.34 -5.54
N PRO A 22 -4.65 -11.31 -5.63
CA PRO A 22 -4.66 -10.22 -4.68
C PRO A 22 -5.99 -9.45 -4.75
N GLN A 23 -6.31 -8.65 -3.72
CA GLN A 23 -7.49 -7.80 -3.74
C GLN A 23 -7.24 -6.49 -4.48
N ALA A 24 -5.97 -6.06 -4.59
CA ALA A 24 -5.64 -4.81 -5.26
C ALA A 24 -4.29 -4.83 -5.96
N ILE A 25 -4.16 -3.97 -6.98
CA ILE A 25 -2.88 -3.61 -7.59
C ILE A 25 -2.61 -2.12 -7.40
N GLY A 26 -1.33 -1.73 -7.30
CA GLY A 26 -0.92 -0.32 -7.21
C GLY A 26 -0.36 0.18 -8.53
N LEU A 27 -0.90 1.30 -9.02
CA LEU A 27 -0.48 2.06 -10.19
C LEU A 27 0.18 3.35 -9.72
N ASN A 28 1.48 3.52 -9.95
CA ASN A 28 2.27 4.61 -9.40
C ASN A 28 2.36 5.78 -10.38
N PHE A 29 1.77 6.92 -10.03
CA PHE A 29 1.76 8.13 -10.86
C PHE A 29 2.89 9.13 -10.53
N TYR A 30 3.82 8.78 -9.64
CA TYR A 30 4.98 9.61 -9.35
C TYR A 30 6.09 9.40 -10.37
N GLU A 31 6.32 10.40 -11.24
CA GLU A 31 7.23 10.32 -12.40
C GLU A 31 8.68 9.95 -12.03
N LYS A 32 9.14 10.32 -10.83
CA LYS A 32 10.50 9.98 -10.37
C LYS A 32 10.63 8.53 -9.88
N SER A 33 9.53 7.80 -9.79
CA SER A 33 9.55 6.39 -9.40
C SER A 33 9.96 5.50 -10.57
N PRO A 34 10.84 4.50 -10.37
CA PRO A 34 11.11 3.49 -11.39
C PRO A 34 9.85 2.66 -11.74
N ARG A 35 8.83 2.73 -10.90
CA ARG A 35 7.53 2.04 -11.08
C ARG A 35 6.45 2.96 -11.62
N PHE A 36 6.83 4.10 -12.18
CA PHE A 36 5.88 5.04 -12.79
C PHE A 36 5.10 4.39 -13.94
N VAL A 37 3.81 4.69 -14.01
CA VAL A 37 2.93 4.35 -15.13
C VAL A 37 2.21 5.61 -15.61
N ALA A 38 2.25 5.85 -16.92
CA ALA A 38 1.53 6.97 -17.51
C ALA A 38 0.00 6.76 -17.41
N PRO A 39 -0.81 7.82 -17.22
CA PRO A 39 -2.27 7.69 -17.10
C PRO A 39 -2.95 6.98 -18.26
N GLN A 40 -2.43 7.12 -19.49
CA GLN A 40 -2.94 6.43 -20.68
C GLN A 40 -2.84 4.90 -20.50
N LEU A 41 -1.64 4.43 -20.13
CA LEU A 41 -1.38 3.01 -19.92
C LEU A 41 -2.13 2.48 -18.70
N ALA A 42 -2.25 3.28 -17.64
CA ALA A 42 -3.05 2.94 -16.48
C ALA A 42 -4.53 2.71 -16.85
N THR A 43 -5.11 3.54 -17.73
CA THR A 43 -6.47 3.35 -18.24
C THR A 43 -6.61 2.00 -18.98
N GLU A 44 -5.63 1.65 -19.82
CA GLU A 44 -5.64 0.37 -20.55
C GLU A 44 -5.56 -0.83 -19.61
N ILE A 45 -4.76 -0.72 -18.55
CA ILE A 45 -4.67 -1.75 -17.50
C ILE A 45 -6.01 -1.90 -16.79
N VAL A 46 -6.59 -0.78 -16.29
CA VAL A 46 -7.79 -0.81 -15.45
C VAL A 46 -9.00 -1.36 -16.20
N VAL A 47 -9.20 -0.98 -17.45
CA VAL A 47 -10.33 -1.46 -18.29
C VAL A 47 -10.34 -3.00 -18.44
N ARG A 48 -9.17 -3.62 -18.35
CA ARG A 48 -9.01 -5.07 -18.55
C ARG A 48 -8.87 -5.86 -17.25
N LEU A 49 -8.77 -5.17 -16.09
CA LEU A 49 -8.68 -5.86 -14.81
C LEU A 49 -9.96 -6.66 -14.50
N PRO A 50 -9.82 -7.85 -13.91
CA PRO A 50 -10.96 -8.55 -13.31
C PRO A 50 -11.61 -7.66 -12.24
N ARG A 51 -12.94 -7.69 -12.13
CA ARG A 51 -13.72 -6.85 -11.18
C ARG A 51 -13.36 -7.10 -9.71
N GLU A 52 -12.79 -8.25 -9.42
CA GLU A 52 -12.36 -8.68 -8.09
C GLU A 52 -11.06 -8.01 -7.64
N VAL A 53 -10.32 -7.39 -8.57
CA VAL A 53 -9.03 -6.72 -8.29
C VAL A 53 -9.17 -5.22 -8.43
N GLU A 54 -9.01 -4.49 -7.35
CA GLU A 54 -9.18 -3.05 -7.29
C GLU A 54 -7.90 -2.31 -7.70
N PRO A 55 -7.98 -1.33 -8.62
CA PRO A 55 -6.84 -0.45 -8.91
C PRO A 55 -6.69 0.61 -7.81
N VAL A 56 -5.46 0.79 -7.33
CA VAL A 56 -5.07 1.83 -6.37
C VAL A 56 -4.10 2.79 -7.03
N GLY A 57 -4.47 4.05 -7.18
CA GLY A 57 -3.58 5.11 -7.66
C GLY A 57 -2.64 5.57 -6.55
N VAL A 58 -1.33 5.51 -6.78
CA VAL A 58 -0.31 5.95 -5.81
C VAL A 58 0.24 7.31 -6.25
N PHE A 59 0.15 8.30 -5.36
CA PHE A 59 0.52 9.68 -5.59
C PHE A 59 1.52 10.17 -4.54
N VAL A 60 2.42 11.06 -4.93
CA VAL A 60 3.41 11.70 -4.05
C VAL A 60 3.37 13.20 -4.31
N ASN A 61 2.80 13.96 -3.38
CA ASN A 61 2.71 15.42 -3.41
C ASN A 61 2.06 16.01 -4.67
N HIS A 62 1.12 15.29 -5.29
CA HIS A 62 0.28 15.83 -6.37
C HIS A 62 -0.77 16.77 -5.81
N SER A 63 -1.21 17.75 -6.60
CA SER A 63 -2.37 18.55 -6.28
C SER A 63 -3.65 17.72 -6.27
N VAL A 64 -4.67 18.18 -5.55
CA VAL A 64 -5.99 17.52 -5.50
C VAL A 64 -6.59 17.40 -6.92
N ASP A 65 -6.47 18.45 -7.72
CA ASP A 65 -7.01 18.49 -9.10
C ASP A 65 -6.33 17.47 -10.01
N GLU A 66 -5.01 17.31 -9.91
CA GLU A 66 -4.27 16.27 -10.65
C GLU A 66 -4.71 14.87 -10.24
N ILE A 67 -4.80 14.59 -8.94
CA ILE A 67 -5.28 13.31 -8.41
C ILE A 67 -6.67 13.00 -8.95
N GLN A 68 -7.60 13.94 -8.81
CA GLN A 68 -8.98 13.77 -9.27
C GLN A 68 -9.07 13.56 -10.78
N THR A 69 -8.26 14.29 -11.55
CA THR A 69 -8.24 14.18 -13.02
C THR A 69 -7.74 12.82 -13.46
N ILE A 70 -6.63 12.35 -12.88
CA ILE A 70 -6.06 11.02 -13.17
C ILE A 70 -7.03 9.92 -12.76
N CYS A 71 -7.57 9.99 -11.55
CA CYS A 71 -8.48 8.97 -11.03
C CYS A 71 -9.76 8.86 -11.87
N ARG A 72 -10.38 9.99 -12.24
CA ARG A 72 -11.55 9.99 -13.12
C ARG A 72 -11.26 9.43 -14.51
N ARG A 73 -10.11 9.80 -15.09
CA ARG A 73 -9.67 9.29 -16.38
C ARG A 73 -9.44 7.78 -16.39
N CYS A 74 -8.84 7.24 -15.31
CA CYS A 74 -8.43 5.85 -15.22
C CYS A 74 -9.47 4.96 -14.52
N ASP A 75 -10.62 5.49 -14.10
CA ASP A 75 -11.64 4.79 -13.32
C ASP A 75 -11.08 4.17 -12.03
N ILE A 76 -10.31 4.97 -11.26
CA ILE A 76 -9.68 4.57 -10.01
C ILE A 76 -10.48 5.13 -8.83
N GLY A 77 -10.99 4.25 -7.96
CA GLY A 77 -11.75 4.63 -6.77
C GLY A 77 -10.93 4.68 -5.47
N ILE A 78 -9.68 4.20 -5.48
CA ILE A 78 -8.81 4.16 -4.30
C ILE A 78 -7.56 4.99 -4.57
N VAL A 79 -7.29 5.97 -3.69
CA VAL A 79 -6.13 6.87 -3.75
C VAL A 79 -5.19 6.55 -2.61
N GLN A 80 -3.92 6.28 -2.90
CA GLN A 80 -2.88 6.18 -1.89
C GLN A 80 -2.00 7.42 -1.92
N LEU A 81 -2.02 8.20 -0.83
CA LEU A 81 -1.17 9.35 -0.59
C LEU A 81 0.14 8.88 0.07
N HIS A 82 1.26 9.02 -0.63
CA HIS A 82 2.56 8.45 -0.22
C HIS A 82 3.68 9.50 -0.09
N GLY A 83 3.33 10.77 -0.16
CA GLY A 83 4.20 11.93 0.06
C GLY A 83 4.00 12.54 1.44
N ASP A 84 4.03 13.87 1.50
CA ASP A 84 3.87 14.67 2.73
C ASP A 84 2.50 15.39 2.75
N GLU A 85 1.49 14.80 2.07
CA GLU A 85 0.17 15.40 1.90
C GLU A 85 -0.49 15.64 3.27
N PRO A 86 -0.96 16.89 3.54
CA PRO A 86 -1.60 17.22 4.79
C PRO A 86 -3.04 16.67 4.87
N PRO A 87 -3.66 16.61 6.08
CA PRO A 87 -5.02 16.12 6.28
C PRO A 87 -6.09 16.78 5.42
N GLU A 88 -5.90 18.02 5.03
CA GLU A 88 -6.79 18.79 4.16
C GLU A 88 -6.95 18.15 2.78
N VAL A 89 -5.92 17.44 2.29
CA VAL A 89 -5.98 16.67 1.04
C VAL A 89 -6.90 15.45 1.20
N VAL A 90 -6.89 14.78 2.36
CA VAL A 90 -7.83 13.67 2.64
C VAL A 90 -9.26 14.16 2.61
N ALA A 91 -9.53 15.33 3.24
CA ALA A 91 -10.86 15.94 3.24
C ALA A 91 -11.32 16.31 1.82
N ALA A 92 -10.43 16.88 1.00
CA ALA A 92 -10.73 17.26 -0.38
C ALA A 92 -10.93 16.07 -1.33
N LEU A 93 -10.49 14.86 -0.93
CA LEU A 93 -10.63 13.62 -1.69
C LEU A 93 -11.74 12.71 -1.11
N SER A 94 -12.73 13.26 -0.41
CA SER A 94 -13.79 12.50 0.28
C SER A 94 -14.64 11.59 -0.62
N GLN A 95 -14.65 11.80 -1.95
CA GLN A 95 -15.30 10.93 -2.94
C GLN A 95 -14.52 9.65 -3.24
N PHE A 96 -13.26 9.54 -2.77
CA PHE A 96 -12.40 8.37 -2.94
C PHE A 96 -12.18 7.65 -1.59
N ARG A 97 -11.85 6.37 -1.65
CA ARG A 97 -11.26 5.67 -0.50
C ARG A 97 -9.78 6.05 -0.42
N VAL A 98 -9.40 6.82 0.59
CA VAL A 98 -8.03 7.34 0.73
C VAL A 98 -7.22 6.45 1.66
N ILE A 99 -6.12 5.90 1.17
CA ILE A 99 -5.07 5.25 1.97
C ILE A 99 -3.99 6.30 2.25
N ARG A 100 -3.69 6.58 3.52
CA ARG A 100 -2.56 7.44 3.90
C ARG A 100 -1.37 6.59 4.29
N ALA A 101 -0.25 6.73 3.59
CA ALA A 101 0.98 6.03 3.89
C ALA A 101 1.84 6.83 4.89
N PHE A 102 2.41 6.12 5.86
CA PHE A 102 3.33 6.65 6.86
C PHE A 102 4.60 5.82 6.87
N ARG A 103 5.75 6.48 7.00
CA ARG A 103 7.03 5.82 7.25
C ARG A 103 7.24 5.73 8.74
N VAL A 104 7.48 4.53 9.24
CA VAL A 104 7.62 4.30 10.69
C VAL A 104 8.96 3.65 10.97
N GLY A 105 9.78 4.34 11.74
CA GLY A 105 11.05 3.89 12.28
C GLY A 105 11.00 3.69 13.81
N ALA A 106 12.14 3.79 14.43
CA ALA A 106 12.31 3.64 15.89
C ALA A 106 11.64 4.75 16.70
N GLU A 107 11.35 5.92 16.09
CA GLU A 107 10.68 7.07 16.69
C GLU A 107 9.20 6.81 17.03
N GLY A 108 8.63 5.71 16.51
CA GLY A 108 7.28 5.27 16.84
C GLY A 108 6.18 5.90 16.01
N LEU A 109 4.93 5.87 16.53
CA LEU A 109 3.71 6.22 15.80
C LEU A 109 3.20 7.65 16.08
N GLY A 110 4.05 8.53 16.62
CA GLY A 110 3.67 9.92 16.99
C GLY A 110 3.15 10.74 15.81
N GLU A 111 3.74 10.57 14.63
CA GLU A 111 3.29 11.23 13.40
C GLU A 111 1.86 10.79 13.04
N ILE A 112 1.57 9.48 13.06
CA ILE A 112 0.22 8.95 12.78
C ILE A 112 -0.79 9.53 13.76
N THR A 113 -0.45 9.55 15.07
CA THR A 113 -1.32 10.12 16.11
C THR A 113 -1.69 11.56 15.80
N SER A 114 -0.67 12.40 15.54
CA SER A 114 -0.86 13.82 15.26
C SER A 114 -1.63 14.06 13.98
N TYR A 115 -1.35 13.29 12.93
CA TYR A 115 -2.05 13.37 11.64
C TYR A 115 -3.53 13.01 11.77
N LEU A 116 -3.86 11.89 12.43
CA LEU A 116 -5.24 11.44 12.60
C LEU A 116 -6.05 12.38 13.53
N GLN A 117 -5.40 13.00 14.54
CA GLN A 117 -6.04 14.03 15.34
C GLN A 117 -6.42 15.26 14.52
N ARG A 118 -5.56 15.68 13.58
CA ARG A 118 -5.89 16.77 12.64
C ARG A 118 -6.99 16.38 11.69
N CYS A 119 -6.97 15.16 11.13
CA CYS A 119 -8.07 14.64 10.30
C CYS A 119 -9.42 14.71 11.02
N ARG A 120 -9.48 14.30 12.30
CA ARG A 120 -10.71 14.35 13.10
C ARG A 120 -11.24 15.76 13.29
N ARG A 121 -10.36 16.78 13.42
CA ARG A 121 -10.78 18.18 13.49
C ARG A 121 -11.42 18.68 12.20
N LEU A 122 -11.13 18.03 11.08
CA LEU A 122 -11.70 18.30 9.76
C LEU A 122 -12.90 17.37 9.44
N ASP A 123 -13.39 16.63 10.43
CA ASP A 123 -14.43 15.62 10.28
C ASP A 123 -14.15 14.62 9.15
N THR A 124 -12.89 14.22 9.03
CA THR A 124 -12.44 13.27 8.02
C THR A 124 -11.45 12.28 8.61
N LEU A 125 -11.38 11.08 8.03
CA LEU A 125 -10.34 10.09 8.30
C LEU A 125 -9.98 9.39 6.99
N PRO A 126 -8.72 8.97 6.80
CA PRO A 126 -8.41 8.07 5.70
C PRO A 126 -9.16 6.75 5.86
N TRP A 127 -9.49 6.11 4.74
CA TRP A 127 -10.11 4.77 4.72
C TRP A 127 -9.22 3.70 5.35
N ALA A 128 -7.89 3.81 5.15
CA ALA A 128 -6.89 2.95 5.78
C ALA A 128 -5.58 3.71 5.99
N CYS A 129 -4.78 3.28 6.97
CA CYS A 129 -3.40 3.72 7.16
C CYS A 129 -2.45 2.64 6.64
N LEU A 130 -1.59 2.99 5.69
CA LEU A 130 -0.48 2.13 5.28
C LEU A 130 0.75 2.51 6.10
N VAL A 131 1.34 1.53 6.78
CA VAL A 131 2.58 1.73 7.55
C VAL A 131 3.72 1.02 6.83
N ASP A 132 4.65 1.81 6.29
CA ASP A 132 5.91 1.34 5.74
C ASP A 132 6.93 1.20 6.87
N ALA A 133 7.12 -0.04 7.32
CA ALA A 133 8.00 -0.42 8.43
C ALA A 133 9.45 -0.60 8.00
N ARG A 134 9.87 0.03 6.90
CA ARG A 134 11.24 -0.10 6.38
C ARG A 134 12.21 0.76 7.20
N VAL A 135 13.16 0.11 7.86
CA VAL A 135 14.31 0.79 8.46
C VAL A 135 15.32 1.12 7.36
N GLU A 136 15.63 2.42 7.15
CA GLU A 136 16.68 2.84 6.22
C GLU A 136 18.03 2.17 6.58
N GLY A 137 18.70 1.59 5.57
CA GLY A 137 20.03 1.01 5.72
C GLY A 137 20.08 -0.48 6.08
N THR A 138 18.97 -1.17 6.28
CA THR A 138 18.94 -2.60 6.58
C THR A 138 18.40 -3.43 5.41
N TYR A 139 19.29 -3.84 4.52
CA TYR A 139 19.09 -5.06 3.73
C TYR A 139 19.26 -6.25 4.70
N GLY A 140 18.28 -7.14 4.75
CA GLY A 140 18.12 -8.21 5.72
C GLY A 140 19.43 -8.84 6.23
N GLY A 141 19.48 -9.13 7.51
CA GLY A 141 20.59 -9.84 8.17
C GLY A 141 21.23 -9.14 9.35
N THR A 142 20.85 -7.93 9.73
CA THR A 142 21.48 -7.20 10.87
C THR A 142 20.88 -7.51 12.23
N GLY A 143 19.91 -8.44 12.32
CA GLY A 143 19.28 -8.81 13.61
C GLY A 143 18.38 -7.73 14.24
N GLN A 144 18.26 -6.55 13.64
CA GLN A 144 17.25 -5.57 14.03
C GLN A 144 15.93 -5.99 13.37
N ALA A 145 15.01 -6.48 14.20
CA ALA A 145 13.64 -6.77 13.79
C ALA A 145 13.01 -5.50 13.20
N ALA A 146 12.31 -5.65 12.08
CA ALA A 146 11.41 -4.60 11.62
C ALA A 146 10.52 -4.20 12.81
N PRO A 147 10.05 -2.94 12.95
CA PRO A 147 9.38 -2.44 14.15
C PRO A 147 7.96 -3.03 14.31
N TRP A 148 7.77 -4.31 13.99
CA TRP A 148 6.48 -5.00 14.05
C TRP A 148 5.90 -5.05 15.46
N GLU A 149 6.76 -5.30 16.46
CA GLU A 149 6.34 -5.32 17.87
C GLU A 149 5.90 -3.92 18.33
N LEU A 150 6.63 -2.88 17.92
CA LEU A 150 6.27 -1.51 18.20
C LEU A 150 4.92 -1.17 17.55
N ILE A 151 4.75 -1.51 16.26
CA ILE A 151 3.47 -1.28 15.55
C ILE A 151 2.35 -2.04 16.25
N ARG A 152 2.55 -3.32 16.61
CA ARG A 152 1.54 -4.13 17.30
C ARG A 152 1.13 -3.55 18.64
N ARG A 153 2.09 -3.04 19.41
CA ARG A 153 1.86 -2.46 20.74
C ARG A 153 1.15 -1.10 20.68
N ASP A 154 1.60 -0.23 19.75
CA ASP A 154 1.27 1.18 19.78
C ASP A 154 0.18 1.60 18.78
N TYR A 155 -0.13 0.76 17.77
CA TYR A 155 -1.22 1.06 16.84
C TYR A 155 -2.58 0.86 17.51
N ASN A 156 -3.40 1.90 17.50
CA ASN A 156 -4.74 1.84 18.10
C ASN A 156 -5.74 1.15 17.14
N PHE A 157 -5.74 -0.18 17.12
CA PHE A 157 -6.59 -1.00 16.24
C PHE A 157 -8.09 -0.77 16.42
N ALA A 158 -8.54 -0.29 17.56
CA ALA A 158 -9.95 -0.03 17.83
C ALA A 158 -10.39 1.39 17.43
N GLY A 159 -9.47 2.35 17.43
CA GLY A 159 -9.80 3.77 17.26
C GLY A 159 -9.20 4.43 16.01
N TRP A 160 -8.29 3.75 15.32
CA TRP A 160 -7.69 4.25 14.08
C TRP A 160 -8.21 3.49 12.86
N PRO A 161 -8.06 4.05 11.64
CA PRO A 161 -8.39 3.34 10.40
C PRO A 161 -7.70 1.98 10.28
N PRO A 162 -8.21 1.04 9.48
CA PRO A 162 -7.58 -0.25 9.25
C PRO A 162 -6.10 -0.13 8.86
N LEU A 163 -5.25 -1.00 9.43
CA LEU A 163 -3.81 -1.02 9.19
C LEU A 163 -3.47 -1.87 7.97
N ILE A 164 -2.78 -1.29 7.00
CA ILE A 164 -2.07 -2.00 5.93
C ILE A 164 -0.58 -1.99 6.27
N LEU A 165 0.02 -3.17 6.44
CA LEU A 165 1.45 -3.29 6.73
C LEU A 165 2.23 -3.38 5.41
N ALA A 166 3.27 -2.54 5.30
CA ALA A 166 4.20 -2.50 4.17
C ALA A 166 5.65 -2.42 4.68
N GLY A 167 6.60 -2.29 3.75
CA GLY A 167 8.02 -2.12 4.08
C GLY A 167 8.78 -3.43 4.21
N GLY A 168 9.61 -3.73 3.21
CA GLY A 168 10.48 -4.90 3.22
C GLY A 168 9.79 -6.27 3.26
N LEU A 169 8.46 -6.32 3.04
CA LEU A 169 7.74 -7.58 2.96
C LEU A 169 8.14 -8.37 1.72
N GLN A 170 8.20 -9.69 1.88
CA GLN A 170 8.53 -10.66 0.84
C GLN A 170 7.92 -12.04 1.20
N PRO A 171 7.87 -13.02 0.28
CA PRO A 171 7.24 -14.30 0.53
C PRO A 171 7.68 -15.01 1.80
N ASP A 172 8.98 -14.89 2.15
CA ASP A 172 9.58 -15.62 3.27
C ASP A 172 9.31 -14.99 4.63
N ASN A 173 8.93 -13.70 4.69
CA ASN A 173 8.72 -13.01 5.96
C ASN A 173 7.27 -12.55 6.20
N VAL A 174 6.42 -12.50 5.17
CA VAL A 174 5.05 -11.96 5.29
C VAL A 174 4.20 -12.73 6.31
N SER A 175 4.37 -14.05 6.41
CA SER A 175 3.65 -14.85 7.40
C SER A 175 4.03 -14.47 8.84
N ALA A 176 5.32 -14.26 9.11
CA ALA A 176 5.80 -13.80 10.40
C ALA A 176 5.30 -12.37 10.72
N ALA A 177 5.35 -11.48 9.74
CA ALA A 177 4.86 -10.10 9.87
C ALA A 177 3.36 -10.06 10.22
N ILE A 178 2.55 -10.86 9.52
CA ILE A 178 1.09 -10.96 9.77
C ILE A 178 0.82 -11.49 11.18
N LYS A 179 1.50 -12.55 11.62
CA LYS A 179 1.34 -13.11 12.96
C LYS A 179 1.74 -12.12 14.07
N ALA A 180 2.82 -11.38 13.85
CA ALA A 180 3.33 -10.40 14.81
C ALA A 180 2.41 -9.17 14.93
N VAL A 181 1.99 -8.58 13.79
CA VAL A 181 1.27 -7.30 13.77
C VAL A 181 -0.25 -7.48 13.78
N ARG A 182 -0.77 -8.54 13.16
CA ARG A 182 -2.20 -8.77 12.88
C ARG A 182 -2.83 -7.59 12.13
N PRO A 183 -2.28 -7.17 10.99
CA PRO A 183 -2.82 -6.08 10.20
C PRO A 183 -4.11 -6.49 9.49
N TRP A 184 -4.93 -5.51 9.10
CA TRP A 184 -6.07 -5.72 8.22
C TRP A 184 -5.65 -6.14 6.81
N GLY A 185 -4.54 -5.56 6.31
CA GLY A 185 -4.00 -5.86 4.99
C GLY A 185 -2.48 -5.79 4.94
N VAL A 186 -1.92 -6.25 3.82
CA VAL A 186 -0.48 -6.17 3.50
C VAL A 186 -0.27 -5.60 2.11
N ASP A 187 0.83 -4.87 1.94
CA ASP A 187 1.26 -4.28 0.66
C ASP A 187 2.71 -4.64 0.35
N VAL A 188 2.97 -5.05 -0.88
CA VAL A 188 4.32 -5.38 -1.34
C VAL A 188 4.60 -4.78 -2.72
N ALA A 189 5.82 -4.27 -2.89
CA ALA A 189 6.34 -3.81 -4.19
C ALA A 189 7.63 -4.56 -4.56
N GLY A 190 8.76 -4.16 -4.00
CA GLY A 190 10.08 -4.72 -4.35
C GLY A 190 10.31 -6.16 -3.90
N GLY A 191 9.64 -6.62 -2.85
CA GLY A 191 9.81 -7.98 -2.31
C GLY A 191 9.28 -9.11 -3.21
N VAL A 192 8.62 -8.78 -4.31
CA VAL A 192 8.12 -9.71 -5.33
C VAL A 192 8.62 -9.32 -6.72
N GLU A 193 9.81 -8.71 -6.80
CA GLU A 193 10.48 -8.31 -8.04
C GLU A 193 11.76 -9.13 -8.25
N SER A 194 12.00 -9.53 -9.50
CA SER A 194 13.28 -10.14 -9.94
C SER A 194 14.35 -9.08 -10.22
N ALA A 195 13.91 -7.89 -10.64
CA ALA A 195 14.71 -6.69 -10.82
C ALA A 195 13.83 -5.47 -10.53
N VAL A 196 14.41 -4.29 -10.33
CA VAL A 196 13.67 -3.06 -10.04
C VAL A 196 12.55 -2.84 -11.06
N ALA A 197 11.31 -2.72 -10.58
CA ALA A 197 10.10 -2.54 -11.38
C ALA A 197 9.75 -3.72 -12.33
N CYS A 198 10.30 -4.91 -12.09
CA CYS A 198 10.02 -6.13 -12.85
C CYS A 198 9.44 -7.20 -11.91
N LYS A 199 8.13 -7.42 -11.94
CA LYS A 199 7.47 -8.41 -11.07
C LYS A 199 7.85 -9.84 -11.47
N ASP A 200 8.15 -10.65 -10.46
CA ASP A 200 8.29 -12.10 -10.59
C ASP A 200 6.98 -12.76 -10.15
N ILE A 201 6.26 -13.32 -11.09
CA ILE A 201 4.92 -13.91 -10.85
C ILE A 201 4.99 -15.10 -9.87
N SER A 202 6.11 -15.83 -9.86
CA SER A 202 6.32 -16.92 -8.89
C SER A 202 6.44 -16.38 -7.46
N LEU A 203 7.14 -15.26 -7.27
CA LEU A 203 7.24 -14.57 -5.97
C LEU A 203 5.91 -13.94 -5.57
N VAL A 204 5.17 -13.35 -6.53
CA VAL A 204 3.82 -12.81 -6.26
C VAL A 204 2.89 -13.93 -5.77
N ARG A 205 2.84 -15.06 -6.45
CA ARG A 205 2.02 -16.21 -6.06
C ARG A 205 2.37 -16.71 -4.66
N LYS A 206 3.67 -16.93 -4.39
CA LYS A 206 4.15 -17.34 -3.06
C LYS A 206 3.79 -16.34 -1.97
N PHE A 207 3.89 -15.03 -2.25
CA PHE A 207 3.54 -13.98 -1.30
C PHE A 207 2.05 -14.01 -0.96
N VAL A 208 1.18 -14.09 -1.97
CA VAL A 208 -0.28 -14.13 -1.79
C VAL A 208 -0.70 -15.39 -1.01
N GLU A 209 -0.15 -16.55 -1.35
CA GLU A 209 -0.41 -17.81 -0.65
C GLU A 209 0.05 -17.75 0.82
N SER A 210 1.29 -17.28 1.07
CA SER A 210 1.83 -17.13 2.44
C SER A 210 0.99 -16.18 3.28
N ALA A 211 0.55 -15.06 2.70
CA ALA A 211 -0.29 -14.07 3.39
C ALA A 211 -1.68 -14.64 3.73
N ARG A 212 -2.32 -15.35 2.79
CA ARG A 212 -3.63 -15.99 3.02
C ARG A 212 -3.58 -17.05 4.10
N ASN A 213 -2.59 -17.94 4.01
CA ASN A 213 -2.43 -19.02 5.00
C ASN A 213 -2.18 -18.49 6.40
N ALA A 214 -1.37 -17.43 6.53
CA ALA A 214 -1.13 -16.78 7.82
C ALA A 214 -2.39 -16.13 8.41
N ALA A 215 -3.26 -15.58 7.57
CA ALA A 215 -4.51 -14.97 8.01
C ALA A 215 -5.57 -15.99 8.47
N LEU A 216 -5.60 -17.18 7.88
CA LEU A 216 -6.51 -18.27 8.29
C LEU A 216 -6.10 -18.91 9.62
N SER A 217 -4.87 -18.69 10.07
CA SER A 217 -4.29 -19.27 11.28
C SER A 217 -4.37 -18.33 12.50
N GLN A 218 -5.08 -17.20 12.40
CA GLN A 218 -5.31 -16.21 13.47
C GLN A 218 -6.69 -16.40 14.14
#